data_6f0db8cc6d40d2ffc62ec8605b1e3c49
#
_entry.id   6f0db8cc6d40d2ffc62ec8605b1e3c49
#
_cell.length_a   1.000
_cell.length_b   1.000
_cell.length_c   1.000
_cell.angle_alpha   90.00
_cell.angle_beta   90.00
_cell.angle_gamma   90.00
#
_symmetry.space_group_name_H-M   'P 1'
#
loop_
_entity.id
_entity.type
_entity.pdbx_description
1 polymer ?
#
loop_
_entity_poly.entity_id
_entity_poly.type
_entity_poly.pdbx_seq_one_letter_code
_entity_poly.pdbx_strand_id
1 'polypeptide(L)'
;MFPFIVRRSISAVLVMFSISVLTFLIFFATPGVDPAARIAGRSATPQILAQVRHEFGLDRPLPVRYGLMMEHLFFKQDLTSYVNIGYKVVPQIMAAAPVTLSLVFGAAVIWLLVGVAGGVVAAANRGKFIDPLIMFLGIAAISVPAYWLGEVVNLITQSKFHSSLFAWVPPAGYVSPFSNPGEWALHLLFPWLTLAALYAGIYARVLRAELVNALNEDYVRTARAKGLSERRILLRHALRCSLISIVSLFGLDIGALIGGAALLTEVVFNLKGVGY
;
A
#
# COMPACT_ATOMS: atom_id res chain seq x y z
N MET A 1 -16.89 7.42 23.08
CA MET A 1 -16.51 7.03 21.70
C MET A 1 -16.75 8.16 20.69
N PHE A 2 -17.91 8.83 20.69
CA PHE A 2 -18.21 9.92 19.75
C PHE A 2 -17.17 11.06 19.75
N PRO A 3 -16.74 11.65 20.89
CA PRO A 3 -15.72 12.71 20.88
C PRO A 3 -14.37 12.26 20.30
N PHE A 4 -14.00 11.00 20.51
CA PHE A 4 -12.78 10.43 19.95
C PHE A 4 -12.84 10.37 18.42
N ILE A 5 -13.96 9.90 17.85
CA ILE A 5 -14.17 9.83 16.40
C ILE A 5 -14.12 11.22 15.78
N VAL A 6 -14.84 12.20 16.38
CA VAL A 6 -14.85 13.58 15.90
C VAL A 6 -13.44 14.18 15.91
N ARG A 7 -12.73 14.07 17.04
CA ARG A 7 -11.36 14.59 17.14
C ARG A 7 -10.43 13.94 16.10
N ARG A 8 -10.56 12.64 15.90
CA ARG A 8 -9.75 11.89 14.93
C ARG A 8 -10.05 12.31 13.48
N SER A 9 -11.34 12.50 13.15
CA SER A 9 -11.77 12.98 11.84
C SER A 9 -11.27 14.39 11.56
N ILE A 10 -11.38 15.31 12.51
CA ILE A 10 -10.85 16.66 12.38
C ILE A 10 -9.33 16.63 12.14
N SER A 11 -8.59 15.83 12.92
CA SER A 11 -7.15 15.66 12.73
C SER A 11 -6.80 15.12 11.35
N ALA A 12 -7.55 14.12 10.86
CA ALA A 12 -7.35 13.55 9.53
C ALA A 12 -7.58 14.60 8.42
N VAL A 13 -8.65 15.39 8.52
CA VAL A 13 -8.95 16.48 7.56
C VAL A 13 -7.85 17.53 7.58
N LEU A 14 -7.37 17.95 8.76
CA LEU A 14 -6.28 18.91 8.89
C LEU A 14 -4.98 18.38 8.26
N VAL A 15 -4.64 17.12 8.47
CA VAL A 15 -3.46 16.50 7.85
C VAL A 15 -3.60 16.45 6.33
N MET A 16 -4.74 16.01 5.80
CA MET A 16 -4.99 15.98 4.36
C MET A 16 -4.91 17.38 3.75
N PHE A 17 -5.51 18.38 4.40
CA PHE A 17 -5.42 19.77 3.98
C PHE A 17 -3.97 20.27 3.98
N SER A 18 -3.23 20.02 5.05
CA SER A 18 -1.81 20.43 5.15
C SER A 18 -0.95 19.80 4.05
N ILE A 19 -1.13 18.50 3.79
CA ILE A 19 -0.42 17.79 2.72
C ILE A 19 -0.78 18.36 1.36
N SER A 20 -2.06 18.65 1.09
CA SER A 20 -2.49 19.22 -0.19
C SER A 20 -1.90 20.62 -0.42
N VAL A 21 -1.87 21.47 0.62
CA VAL A 21 -1.23 22.80 0.56
C VAL A 21 0.28 22.67 0.33
N LEU A 22 0.97 21.80 1.08
CA LEU A 22 2.41 21.58 0.90
C LEU A 22 2.73 21.09 -0.51
N THR A 23 1.99 20.11 -0.99
CA THR A 23 2.15 19.58 -2.36
C THR A 23 1.94 20.70 -3.39
N PHE A 24 0.87 21.47 -3.25
CA PHE A 24 0.61 22.61 -4.12
C PHE A 24 1.77 23.62 -4.10
N LEU A 25 2.28 23.99 -2.93
CA LEU A 25 3.39 24.94 -2.81
C LEU A 25 4.68 24.39 -3.45
N ILE A 26 5.00 23.12 -3.27
CA ILE A 26 6.18 22.49 -3.90
C ILE A 26 6.10 22.59 -5.42
N PHE A 27 4.94 22.32 -6.02
CA PHE A 27 4.81 22.31 -7.48
C PHE A 27 4.58 23.68 -8.11
N PHE A 28 3.99 24.63 -7.38
CA PHE A 28 3.56 25.92 -7.95
C PHE A 28 4.25 27.14 -7.35
N ALA A 29 4.89 27.04 -6.18
CA ALA A 29 5.56 28.16 -5.54
C ALA A 29 7.10 28.03 -5.56
N THR A 30 7.65 26.91 -6.09
CA THR A 30 9.11 26.73 -6.17
C THR A 30 9.72 27.76 -7.14
N PRO A 31 10.66 28.60 -6.68
CA PRO A 31 11.33 29.57 -7.54
C PRO A 31 12.07 28.91 -8.71
N GLY A 32 12.00 29.53 -9.89
CA GLY A 32 12.70 29.05 -11.09
C GLY A 32 12.00 27.96 -11.87
N VAL A 33 10.84 27.48 -11.42
CA VAL A 33 10.01 26.52 -12.16
C VAL A 33 8.75 27.21 -12.64
N ASP A 34 8.65 27.43 -13.96
CA ASP A 34 7.41 27.93 -14.57
C ASP A 34 6.50 26.76 -14.93
N PRO A 35 5.35 26.60 -14.24
CA PRO A 35 4.39 25.54 -14.56
C PRO A 35 3.87 25.67 -16.00
N ALA A 36 3.72 26.88 -16.54
CA ALA A 36 3.28 27.10 -17.91
C ALA A 36 4.27 26.53 -18.93
N ALA A 37 5.57 26.64 -18.68
CA ALA A 37 6.61 26.09 -19.54
C ALA A 37 6.61 24.55 -19.52
N ARG A 38 6.25 23.93 -18.40
CA ARG A 38 6.08 22.48 -18.31
C ARG A 38 4.87 21.98 -19.10
N ILE A 39 3.75 22.70 -19.01
CA ILE A 39 2.51 22.36 -19.73
C ILE A 39 2.68 22.58 -21.23
N ALA A 40 3.21 23.74 -21.63
CA ALA A 40 3.36 24.13 -23.02
C ALA A 40 4.50 23.38 -23.77
N GLY A 41 5.42 22.75 -23.00
CA GLY A 41 6.58 22.04 -23.57
C GLY A 41 7.78 22.92 -23.89
N ARG A 42 8.91 22.28 -24.18
CA ARG A 42 10.22 22.97 -24.36
C ARG A 42 10.27 23.93 -25.57
N SER A 43 9.38 23.77 -26.55
CA SER A 43 9.35 24.55 -27.79
C SER A 43 8.26 25.62 -27.82
N ALA A 44 7.67 25.92 -26.66
CA ALA A 44 6.55 26.89 -26.59
C ALA A 44 7.02 28.32 -26.84
N THR A 45 6.29 29.03 -27.71
CA THR A 45 6.50 30.45 -27.95
C THR A 45 5.99 31.29 -26.76
N PRO A 46 6.47 32.54 -26.56
CA PRO A 46 5.96 33.43 -25.50
C PRO A 46 4.43 33.60 -25.54
N GLN A 47 3.83 33.54 -26.73
CA GLN A 47 2.38 33.66 -26.93
C GLN A 47 1.65 32.44 -26.38
N ILE A 48 2.15 31.23 -26.67
CA ILE A 48 1.59 29.96 -26.16
C ILE A 48 1.73 29.91 -24.63
N LEU A 49 2.87 30.38 -24.10
CA LEU A 49 3.07 30.48 -22.65
C LEU A 49 2.06 31.38 -21.97
N ALA A 50 1.79 32.56 -22.57
CA ALA A 50 0.81 33.51 -22.06
C ALA A 50 -0.62 32.93 -22.10
N GLN A 51 -0.97 32.24 -23.19
CA GLN A 51 -2.26 31.56 -23.34
C GLN A 51 -2.44 30.47 -22.28
N VAL A 52 -1.46 29.60 -22.10
CA VAL A 52 -1.48 28.55 -21.08
C VAL A 52 -1.58 29.13 -19.67
N ARG A 53 -0.85 30.23 -19.38
CA ARG A 53 -0.97 30.88 -18.07
C ARG A 53 -2.39 31.39 -17.81
N HIS A 54 -3.03 31.96 -18.80
CA HIS A 54 -4.41 32.47 -18.68
C HIS A 54 -5.41 31.30 -18.57
N GLU A 55 -5.30 30.32 -19.43
CA GLU A 55 -6.21 29.15 -19.49
C GLU A 55 -6.20 28.34 -18.20
N PHE A 56 -5.03 28.11 -17.60
CA PHE A 56 -4.87 27.39 -16.35
C PHE A 56 -4.87 28.29 -15.10
N GLY A 57 -5.16 29.60 -15.27
CA GLY A 57 -5.22 30.58 -14.18
C GLY A 57 -3.89 30.75 -13.43
N LEU A 58 -2.76 30.46 -14.09
CA LEU A 58 -1.43 30.56 -13.49
C LEU A 58 -0.94 32.00 -13.28
N ASP A 59 -1.65 32.96 -13.78
CA ASP A 59 -1.48 34.41 -13.59
C ASP A 59 -2.11 34.91 -12.29
N ARG A 60 -2.93 34.09 -11.62
CA ARG A 60 -3.64 34.48 -10.39
C ARG A 60 -2.77 34.28 -9.14
N PRO A 61 -3.07 35.00 -8.02
CA PRO A 61 -2.39 34.79 -6.74
C PRO A 61 -2.48 33.34 -6.25
N LEU A 62 -1.44 32.82 -5.59
CA LEU A 62 -1.35 31.44 -5.13
C LEU A 62 -2.57 30.94 -4.35
N PRO A 63 -3.17 31.67 -3.39
CA PRO A 63 -4.35 31.22 -2.68
C PRO A 63 -5.57 31.01 -3.60
N VAL A 64 -5.74 31.88 -4.61
CA VAL A 64 -6.83 31.75 -5.58
C VAL A 64 -6.62 30.54 -6.47
N ARG A 65 -5.38 30.31 -6.93
CA ARG A 65 -5.01 29.13 -7.71
C ARG A 65 -5.28 27.82 -6.94
N TYR A 66 -4.91 27.81 -5.66
CA TYR A 66 -5.20 26.65 -4.80
C TYR A 66 -6.70 26.41 -4.67
N GLY A 67 -7.48 27.46 -4.41
CA GLY A 67 -8.94 27.37 -4.31
C GLY A 67 -9.58 26.83 -5.59
N LEU A 68 -9.18 27.35 -6.75
CA LEU A 68 -9.64 26.87 -8.06
C LEU A 68 -9.26 25.40 -8.31
N MET A 69 -8.02 25.00 -7.97
CA MET A 69 -7.60 23.61 -8.10
C MET A 69 -8.45 22.68 -7.23
N MET A 70 -8.76 23.08 -6.00
CA MET A 70 -9.63 22.30 -5.11
C MET A 70 -11.07 22.24 -5.63
N GLU A 71 -11.59 23.35 -6.18
CA GLU A 71 -12.92 23.38 -6.81
C GLU A 71 -12.99 22.40 -7.99
N HIS A 72 -12.02 22.45 -8.91
CA HIS A 72 -11.96 21.56 -10.07
C HIS A 72 -11.71 20.10 -9.68
N LEU A 73 -10.99 19.83 -8.58
CA LEU A 73 -10.74 18.48 -8.10
C LEU A 73 -11.96 17.85 -7.44
N PHE A 74 -12.60 18.57 -6.49
CA PHE A 74 -13.63 17.97 -5.63
C PHE A 74 -15.07 18.22 -6.11
N PHE A 75 -15.34 19.37 -6.70
CA PHE A 75 -16.70 19.76 -7.09
C PHE A 75 -16.96 19.56 -8.58
N LYS A 76 -16.13 20.09 -9.44
CA LYS A 76 -16.30 19.96 -10.90
C LYS A 76 -15.77 18.63 -11.45
N GLN A 77 -14.81 18.02 -10.77
CA GLN A 77 -14.14 16.75 -11.16
C GLN A 77 -13.55 16.78 -12.58
N ASP A 78 -13.20 17.97 -13.05
CA ASP A 78 -12.68 18.22 -14.39
C ASP A 78 -11.23 18.72 -14.38
N LEU A 79 -10.54 18.61 -13.23
CA LEU A 79 -9.13 18.96 -13.12
C LEU A 79 -8.32 18.21 -14.16
N THR A 80 -7.66 18.98 -15.04
CA THR A 80 -6.80 18.44 -16.09
C THR A 80 -5.37 18.30 -15.58
N SER A 81 -4.70 17.21 -15.97
CA SER A 81 -3.30 16.99 -15.63
C SER A 81 -2.40 18.07 -16.27
N TYR A 82 -1.51 18.65 -15.47
CA TYR A 82 -0.48 19.58 -15.96
C TYR A 82 0.70 18.88 -16.64
N VAL A 83 0.80 17.56 -16.51
CA VAL A 83 1.88 16.76 -17.13
C VAL A 83 1.39 16.13 -18.42
N ASN A 84 0.21 15.54 -18.38
CA ASN A 84 -0.41 14.86 -19.52
C ASN A 84 -1.60 15.69 -20.00
N ILE A 85 -1.37 16.56 -20.98
CA ILE A 85 -2.40 17.48 -21.52
C ILE A 85 -3.60 16.69 -22.05
N GLY A 86 -4.81 17.13 -21.68
CA GLY A 86 -6.06 16.51 -22.12
C GLY A 86 -6.56 15.37 -21.23
N TYR A 87 -5.78 14.92 -20.23
CA TYR A 87 -6.21 13.89 -19.31
C TYR A 87 -6.83 14.47 -18.04
N LYS A 88 -8.05 14.08 -17.73
CA LYS A 88 -8.73 14.46 -16.49
C LYS A 88 -8.24 13.59 -15.34
N VAL A 89 -7.82 14.23 -14.24
CA VAL A 89 -7.19 13.57 -13.08
C VAL A 89 -8.17 12.61 -12.37
N VAL A 90 -9.38 13.09 -12.05
CA VAL A 90 -10.36 12.32 -11.26
C VAL A 90 -10.78 11.02 -11.95
N PRO A 91 -11.20 11.03 -13.24
CA PRO A 91 -11.51 9.78 -13.95
C PRO A 91 -10.36 8.77 -14.00
N GLN A 92 -9.11 9.25 -14.14
CA GLN A 92 -7.94 8.37 -14.12
C GLN A 92 -7.72 7.72 -12.76
N ILE A 93 -7.81 8.50 -11.67
CA ILE A 93 -7.71 7.95 -10.31
C ILE A 93 -8.82 6.91 -10.08
N MET A 94 -10.05 7.22 -10.47
CA MET A 94 -11.18 6.29 -10.31
C MET A 94 -11.02 5.00 -11.13
N ALA A 95 -10.40 5.07 -12.29
CA ALA A 95 -10.08 3.89 -13.10
C ALA A 95 -8.91 3.07 -12.52
N ALA A 96 -7.91 3.74 -11.95
CA ALA A 96 -6.72 3.12 -11.38
C ALA A 96 -6.93 2.58 -9.95
N ALA A 97 -7.78 3.21 -9.15
CA ALA A 97 -8.01 2.86 -7.76
C ALA A 97 -8.41 1.38 -7.54
N PRO A 98 -9.29 0.75 -8.34
CA PRO A 98 -9.62 -0.66 -8.20
C PRO A 98 -8.41 -1.58 -8.38
N VAL A 99 -7.43 -1.20 -9.21
CA VAL A 99 -6.19 -1.97 -9.44
C VAL A 99 -5.35 -1.96 -8.17
N THR A 100 -5.04 -0.78 -7.63
CA THR A 100 -4.29 -0.63 -6.38
C THR A 100 -4.99 -1.33 -5.22
N LEU A 101 -6.32 -1.14 -5.08
CA LEU A 101 -7.10 -1.80 -4.03
C LEU A 101 -7.08 -3.32 -4.16
N SER A 102 -7.17 -3.86 -5.38
CA SER A 102 -7.06 -5.30 -5.64
C SER A 102 -5.69 -5.84 -5.23
N LEU A 103 -4.61 -5.12 -5.59
CA LEU A 103 -3.24 -5.47 -5.22
C LEU A 103 -3.08 -5.47 -3.70
N VAL A 104 -3.44 -4.37 -3.04
CA VAL A 104 -3.26 -4.20 -1.59
C VAL A 104 -4.11 -5.20 -0.81
N PHE A 105 -5.38 -5.37 -1.19
CA PHE A 105 -6.30 -6.28 -0.50
C PHE A 105 -5.84 -7.74 -0.57
N GLY A 106 -5.50 -8.24 -1.75
CA GLY A 106 -5.07 -9.63 -1.91
C GLY A 106 -3.74 -9.91 -1.21
N ALA A 107 -2.77 -8.99 -1.31
CA ALA A 107 -1.52 -9.09 -0.56
C ALA A 107 -1.78 -9.07 0.95
N ALA A 108 -2.70 -8.20 1.43
CA ALA A 108 -3.07 -8.10 2.84
C ALA A 108 -3.61 -9.41 3.42
N VAL A 109 -4.50 -10.06 2.69
CA VAL A 109 -5.02 -11.37 3.10
C VAL A 109 -3.89 -12.38 3.24
N ILE A 110 -2.98 -12.44 2.27
CA ILE A 110 -1.87 -13.41 2.29
C ILE A 110 -0.91 -13.11 3.45
N TRP A 111 -0.43 -11.86 3.60
CA TRP A 111 0.53 -11.57 4.68
C TRP A 111 -0.07 -11.71 6.08
N LEU A 112 -1.36 -11.39 6.27
CA LEU A 112 -2.03 -11.62 7.54
C LEU A 112 -2.11 -13.11 7.86
N LEU A 113 -2.54 -13.93 6.90
CA LEU A 113 -2.63 -15.37 7.10
C LEU A 113 -1.25 -15.99 7.39
N VAL A 114 -0.27 -15.68 6.55
CA VAL A 114 1.09 -16.24 6.68
C VAL A 114 1.80 -15.67 7.92
N GLY A 115 1.72 -14.37 8.14
CA GLY A 115 2.36 -13.70 9.27
C GLY A 115 1.77 -14.12 10.61
N VAL A 116 0.44 -14.17 10.72
CA VAL A 116 -0.23 -14.62 11.95
C VAL A 116 0.05 -16.11 12.20
N ALA A 117 -0.10 -16.95 11.19
CA ALA A 117 0.22 -18.39 11.32
C ALA A 117 1.68 -18.60 11.71
N GLY A 118 2.62 -17.93 11.04
CA GLY A 118 4.05 -17.98 11.33
C GLY A 118 4.37 -17.53 12.75
N GLY A 119 3.81 -16.40 13.19
CA GLY A 119 4.00 -15.89 14.57
C GLY A 119 3.47 -16.85 15.64
N VAL A 120 2.28 -17.42 15.42
CA VAL A 120 1.69 -18.43 16.33
C VAL A 120 2.53 -19.69 16.37
N VAL A 121 2.95 -20.22 15.22
CA VAL A 121 3.78 -21.44 15.14
C VAL A 121 5.14 -21.21 15.78
N ALA A 122 5.78 -20.08 15.56
CA ALA A 122 7.05 -19.72 16.19
C ALA A 122 6.91 -19.61 17.71
N ALA A 123 5.88 -18.94 18.22
CA ALA A 123 5.62 -18.83 19.66
C ALA A 123 5.31 -20.18 20.32
N ALA A 124 4.52 -21.03 19.65
CA ALA A 124 4.19 -22.38 20.14
C ALA A 124 5.42 -23.32 20.20
N ASN A 125 6.42 -23.06 19.34
CA ASN A 125 7.64 -23.86 19.27
C ASN A 125 8.87 -23.10 19.79
N ARG A 126 8.66 -22.17 20.71
CA ARG A 126 9.74 -21.38 21.32
C ARG A 126 10.86 -22.30 21.86
N GLY A 127 12.11 -21.99 21.48
CA GLY A 127 13.28 -22.79 21.84
C GLY A 127 13.50 -24.05 21.00
N LYS A 128 12.64 -24.37 20.03
CA LYS A 128 12.82 -25.43 19.04
C LYS A 128 13.30 -24.86 17.71
N PHE A 129 13.83 -25.70 16.82
CA PHE A 129 14.39 -25.31 15.52
C PHE A 129 13.41 -24.50 14.62
N ILE A 130 12.10 -24.75 14.73
CA ILE A 130 11.06 -24.07 13.94
C ILE A 130 10.99 -22.56 14.25
N ASP A 131 11.18 -22.18 15.51
CA ASP A 131 11.15 -20.78 15.95
C ASP A 131 12.25 -19.93 15.26
N PRO A 132 13.55 -20.24 15.40
CA PRO A 132 14.59 -19.49 14.72
C PRO A 132 14.51 -19.60 13.19
N LEU A 133 14.02 -20.69 12.63
CA LEU A 133 13.83 -20.83 11.19
C LEU A 133 12.80 -19.81 10.65
N ILE A 134 11.62 -19.71 11.28
CA ILE A 134 10.59 -18.75 10.87
C ILE A 134 11.13 -17.32 11.04
N MET A 135 11.83 -17.01 12.13
CA MET A 135 12.43 -15.69 12.35
C MET A 135 13.49 -15.37 11.31
N PHE A 136 14.33 -16.34 10.95
CA PHE A 136 15.35 -16.18 9.90
C PHE A 136 14.70 -15.90 8.52
N LEU A 137 13.70 -16.69 8.12
CA LEU A 137 12.98 -16.49 6.88
C LEU A 137 12.28 -15.10 6.84
N GLY A 138 11.70 -14.68 7.97
CA GLY A 138 11.12 -13.35 8.10
C GLY A 138 12.15 -12.22 7.93
N ILE A 139 13.36 -12.36 8.52
CA ILE A 139 14.44 -11.39 8.35
C ILE A 139 14.94 -11.40 6.90
N ALA A 140 15.13 -12.56 6.32
CA ALA A 140 15.57 -12.71 4.93
C ALA A 140 14.59 -12.02 3.96
N ALA A 141 13.28 -12.21 4.16
CA ALA A 141 12.24 -11.57 3.34
C ALA A 141 12.28 -10.03 3.44
N ILE A 142 12.54 -9.48 4.62
CA ILE A 142 12.61 -8.01 4.81
C ILE A 142 13.92 -7.43 4.24
N SER A 143 14.98 -8.22 4.20
CA SER A 143 16.30 -7.77 3.73
C SER A 143 16.34 -7.53 2.22
N VAL A 144 15.38 -8.08 1.49
CA VAL A 144 15.28 -7.94 0.03
C VAL A 144 14.28 -6.83 -0.31
N PRO A 145 14.67 -5.80 -1.08
CA PRO A 145 13.72 -4.77 -1.52
C PRO A 145 12.58 -5.39 -2.33
N ALA A 146 11.33 -5.00 -2.03
CA ALA A 146 10.15 -5.57 -2.66
C ALA A 146 10.16 -5.48 -4.21
N TYR A 147 10.63 -4.34 -4.75
CA TYR A 147 10.73 -4.15 -6.20
C TYR A 147 11.75 -5.10 -6.85
N TRP A 148 12.89 -5.36 -6.17
CA TRP A 148 13.90 -6.30 -6.66
C TRP A 148 13.37 -7.74 -6.64
N LEU A 149 12.69 -8.13 -5.56
CA LEU A 149 12.04 -9.43 -5.48
C LEU A 149 10.98 -9.58 -6.60
N GLY A 150 10.18 -8.54 -6.81
CA GLY A 150 9.20 -8.50 -7.88
C GLY A 150 9.81 -8.65 -9.27
N GLU A 151 10.93 -7.95 -9.53
CA GLU A 151 11.63 -8.04 -10.81
C GLU A 151 12.21 -9.44 -11.04
N VAL A 152 12.82 -10.07 -10.02
CA VAL A 152 13.31 -11.45 -10.09
C VAL A 152 12.17 -12.42 -10.36
N VAL A 153 11.04 -12.28 -9.67
CA VAL A 153 9.84 -13.09 -9.90
C VAL A 153 9.33 -12.92 -11.33
N ASN A 154 9.24 -11.67 -11.81
CA ASN A 154 8.80 -11.36 -13.17
C ASN A 154 9.77 -11.94 -14.22
N LEU A 155 11.07 -11.80 -14.02
CA LEU A 155 12.09 -12.38 -14.89
C LEU A 155 11.97 -13.91 -14.97
N ILE A 156 11.72 -14.58 -13.86
CA ILE A 156 11.58 -16.04 -13.81
C ILE A 156 10.27 -16.47 -14.49
N THR A 157 9.16 -15.80 -14.19
CA THR A 157 7.83 -16.23 -14.62
C THR A 157 7.46 -15.78 -16.04
N GLN A 158 7.96 -14.62 -16.50
CA GLN A 158 7.57 -14.02 -17.78
C GLN A 158 8.64 -14.13 -18.86
N SER A 159 9.89 -14.52 -18.53
CA SER A 159 10.99 -14.57 -19.50
C SER A 159 11.38 -16.01 -19.83
N LYS A 160 12.55 -16.43 -19.39
CA LYS A 160 13.23 -17.66 -19.82
C LYS A 160 12.47 -18.95 -19.46
N PHE A 161 11.76 -18.98 -18.36
CA PHE A 161 11.06 -20.18 -17.84
C PHE A 161 9.55 -20.17 -18.11
N HIS A 162 9.03 -19.13 -18.77
CA HIS A 162 7.60 -19.02 -19.03
C HIS A 162 7.04 -20.22 -19.78
N SER A 163 7.70 -20.64 -20.85
CA SER A 163 7.23 -21.72 -21.72
C SER A 163 7.34 -23.14 -21.12
N SER A 164 8.12 -23.31 -20.04
CA SER A 164 8.35 -24.64 -19.43
C SER A 164 7.59 -24.85 -18.14
N LEU A 165 7.84 -24.01 -17.14
CA LEU A 165 7.29 -24.18 -15.78
C LEU A 165 6.15 -23.20 -15.48
N PHE A 166 6.15 -22.05 -16.13
CA PHE A 166 5.23 -20.94 -15.83
C PHE A 166 4.30 -20.58 -16.99
N ALA A 167 4.05 -21.52 -17.93
CA ALA A 167 3.13 -21.31 -19.05
C ALA A 167 1.69 -20.95 -18.61
N TRP A 168 1.31 -21.31 -17.38
CA TRP A 168 0.03 -21.00 -16.78
C TRP A 168 -0.05 -19.56 -16.21
N VAL A 169 1.08 -18.85 -16.09
CA VAL A 169 1.14 -17.49 -15.58
C VAL A 169 0.77 -16.52 -16.71
N PRO A 170 -0.27 -15.71 -16.53
CA PRO A 170 -0.64 -14.74 -17.56
C PRO A 170 0.42 -13.64 -17.73
N PRO A 171 0.43 -12.93 -18.86
CA PRO A 171 1.31 -11.78 -19.07
C PRO A 171 1.10 -10.71 -17.98
N ALA A 172 2.14 -9.92 -17.69
CA ALA A 172 2.03 -8.83 -16.73
C ALA A 172 0.89 -7.84 -17.12
N GLY A 173 0.06 -7.48 -16.17
CA GLY A 173 -1.11 -6.63 -16.37
C GLY A 173 -2.24 -6.91 -15.40
N TYR A 174 -3.38 -6.29 -15.63
CA TYR A 174 -4.54 -6.38 -14.74
C TYR A 174 -5.80 -6.79 -15.51
N VAL A 175 -6.56 -7.71 -14.92
CA VAL A 175 -7.93 -8.07 -15.35
C VAL A 175 -8.88 -7.74 -14.22
N SER A 176 -10.09 -7.24 -14.54
CA SER A 176 -11.08 -6.89 -13.52
C SER A 176 -11.67 -8.15 -12.86
N PRO A 177 -11.86 -8.16 -11.53
CA PRO A 177 -12.51 -9.28 -10.84
C PRO A 177 -13.97 -9.49 -11.28
N PHE A 178 -14.61 -8.44 -11.80
CA PHE A 178 -15.98 -8.49 -12.27
C PHE A 178 -16.13 -9.15 -13.66
N SER A 179 -15.06 -9.14 -14.48
CA SER A 179 -15.06 -9.81 -15.78
C SER A 179 -14.67 -11.28 -15.68
N ASN A 180 -13.58 -11.58 -15.00
CA ASN A 180 -13.10 -12.93 -14.79
C ASN A 180 -12.33 -13.05 -13.46
N PRO A 181 -12.98 -13.51 -12.37
CA PRO A 181 -12.33 -13.61 -11.05
C PRO A 181 -11.11 -14.55 -11.05
N GLY A 182 -11.11 -15.60 -11.86
CA GLY A 182 -10.02 -16.56 -11.97
C GLY A 182 -8.77 -15.93 -12.60
N GLU A 183 -8.94 -15.26 -13.74
CA GLU A 183 -7.85 -14.53 -14.39
C GLU A 183 -7.34 -13.36 -13.53
N TRP A 184 -8.25 -12.64 -12.88
CA TRP A 184 -7.89 -11.60 -11.92
C TRP A 184 -6.93 -12.13 -10.84
N ALA A 185 -7.28 -13.27 -10.21
CA ALA A 185 -6.44 -13.88 -9.19
C ALA A 185 -5.09 -14.36 -9.74
N LEU A 186 -5.07 -14.93 -10.95
CA LEU A 186 -3.84 -15.40 -11.59
C LEU A 186 -2.89 -14.24 -11.95
N HIS A 187 -3.42 -13.13 -12.48
CA HIS A 187 -2.60 -11.93 -12.80
C HIS A 187 -2.00 -11.30 -11.54
N LEU A 188 -2.72 -11.32 -10.42
CA LEU A 188 -2.29 -10.70 -9.17
C LEU A 188 -1.54 -11.65 -8.23
N LEU A 189 -1.48 -12.94 -8.51
CA LEU A 189 -0.88 -13.92 -7.62
C LEU A 189 0.58 -13.57 -7.26
N PHE A 190 1.42 -13.34 -8.26
CA PHE A 190 2.83 -13.01 -8.03
C PHE A 190 3.03 -11.60 -7.45
N PRO A 191 2.33 -10.55 -7.92
CA PRO A 191 2.27 -9.26 -7.23
C PRO A 191 1.89 -9.38 -5.75
N TRP A 192 0.84 -10.16 -5.42
CA TRP A 192 0.42 -10.40 -4.05
C TRP A 192 1.49 -11.11 -3.21
N LEU A 193 2.08 -12.19 -3.75
CA LEU A 193 3.13 -12.93 -3.05
C LEU A 193 4.38 -12.09 -2.81
N THR A 194 4.78 -11.29 -3.78
CA THR A 194 5.93 -10.39 -3.68
C THR A 194 5.72 -9.36 -2.56
N LEU A 195 4.57 -8.70 -2.56
CA LEU A 195 4.24 -7.71 -1.55
C LEU A 195 4.02 -8.35 -0.17
N ALA A 196 3.34 -9.49 -0.13
CA ALA A 196 3.04 -10.21 1.09
C ALA A 196 4.30 -10.78 1.77
N ALA A 197 5.32 -11.19 1.03
CA ALA A 197 6.54 -11.78 1.59
C ALA A 197 7.22 -10.83 2.59
N LEU A 198 7.33 -9.54 2.24
CA LEU A 198 7.91 -8.51 3.08
C LEU A 198 7.12 -8.34 4.40
N TYR A 199 5.81 -8.15 4.28
CA TYR A 199 4.94 -7.88 5.43
C TYR A 199 4.76 -9.12 6.31
N ALA A 200 4.62 -10.31 5.73
CA ALA A 200 4.47 -11.55 6.50
C ALA A 200 5.61 -11.77 7.48
N GLY A 201 6.86 -11.46 7.09
CA GLY A 201 8.03 -11.55 7.97
C GLY A 201 7.96 -10.58 9.15
N ILE A 202 7.51 -9.35 8.93
CA ILE A 202 7.30 -8.33 9.99
C ILE A 202 6.23 -8.82 10.97
N TYR A 203 5.06 -9.23 10.44
CA TYR A 203 3.91 -9.64 11.23
C TYR A 203 4.19 -10.89 12.07
N ALA A 204 4.86 -11.90 11.48
CA ALA A 204 5.26 -13.10 12.21
C ALA A 204 6.16 -12.76 13.40
N ARG A 205 7.13 -11.86 13.22
CA ARG A 205 8.05 -11.45 14.27
C ARG A 205 7.37 -10.65 15.37
N VAL A 206 6.55 -9.66 15.01
CA VAL A 206 5.81 -8.84 15.98
C VAL A 206 4.86 -9.72 16.77
N LEU A 207 4.05 -10.55 16.09
CA LEU A 207 3.09 -11.41 16.78
C LEU A 207 3.78 -12.45 17.68
N ARG A 208 4.90 -13.02 17.24
CA ARG A 208 5.68 -13.95 18.07
C ARG A 208 6.16 -13.27 19.35
N ALA A 209 6.68 -12.02 19.26
CA ALA A 209 7.14 -11.28 20.42
C ALA A 209 5.98 -10.99 21.40
N GLU A 210 4.85 -10.50 20.88
CA GLU A 210 3.65 -10.23 21.68
C GLU A 210 3.09 -11.50 22.33
N LEU A 211 3.05 -12.63 21.62
CA LEU A 211 2.61 -13.90 22.17
C LEU A 211 3.52 -14.40 23.30
N VAL A 212 4.84 -14.28 23.12
CA VAL A 212 5.82 -14.67 24.14
C VAL A 212 5.64 -13.82 25.40
N ASN A 213 5.39 -12.51 25.26
CA ASN A 213 5.12 -11.62 26.39
C ASN A 213 3.79 -12.02 27.07
N ALA A 214 2.71 -12.16 26.29
CA ALA A 214 1.40 -12.54 26.79
C ALA A 214 1.39 -13.88 27.53
N LEU A 215 2.18 -14.87 27.10
CA LEU A 215 2.29 -16.17 27.76
C LEU A 215 2.98 -16.13 29.13
N ASN A 216 3.65 -15.04 29.47
CA ASN A 216 4.29 -14.84 30.80
C ASN A 216 3.40 -14.04 31.78
N GLU A 217 2.25 -13.53 31.34
CA GLU A 217 1.32 -12.75 32.14
C GLU A 217 0.56 -13.56 33.20
N ASP A 218 0.12 -12.92 34.27
CA ASP A 218 -0.54 -13.58 35.41
C ASP A 218 -1.87 -14.25 35.06
N TYR A 219 -2.63 -13.70 34.10
CA TYR A 219 -3.87 -14.33 33.64
C TYR A 219 -3.61 -15.69 32.95
N VAL A 220 -2.43 -15.86 32.32
CA VAL A 220 -2.03 -17.14 31.74
C VAL A 220 -1.65 -18.14 32.82
N ARG A 221 -0.94 -17.69 33.88
CA ARG A 221 -0.65 -18.54 35.05
C ARG A 221 -1.94 -19.03 35.70
N THR A 222 -2.91 -18.13 35.85
CA THR A 222 -4.24 -18.48 36.38
C THR A 222 -4.96 -19.51 35.49
N ALA A 223 -4.88 -19.35 34.17
CA ALA A 223 -5.47 -20.28 33.21
C ALA A 223 -4.84 -21.67 33.28
N ARG A 224 -3.50 -21.77 33.46
CA ARG A 224 -2.78 -23.02 33.71
C ARG A 224 -3.19 -23.67 35.02
N ALA A 225 -3.31 -22.89 36.10
CA ALA A 225 -3.78 -23.39 37.40
C ALA A 225 -5.21 -23.96 37.34
N LYS A 226 -6.05 -23.48 36.41
CA LYS A 226 -7.39 -24.01 36.13
C LYS A 226 -7.37 -25.26 35.20
N GLY A 227 -6.20 -25.78 34.85
CA GLY A 227 -6.06 -27.00 34.04
C GLY A 227 -6.32 -26.81 32.54
N LEU A 228 -6.29 -25.59 32.01
CA LEU A 228 -6.46 -25.38 30.56
C LEU A 228 -5.22 -25.85 29.79
N SER A 229 -5.44 -26.51 28.63
CA SER A 229 -4.36 -26.96 27.75
C SER A 229 -3.59 -25.77 27.15
N GLU A 230 -2.28 -25.93 26.94
CA GLU A 230 -1.40 -24.89 26.37
C GLU A 230 -1.89 -24.40 25.00
N ARG A 231 -2.42 -25.27 24.15
CA ARG A 231 -3.02 -24.88 22.87
C ARG A 231 -4.23 -23.94 23.05
N ARG A 232 -5.07 -24.20 24.05
CA ARG A 232 -6.24 -23.38 24.35
C ARG A 232 -5.82 -22.03 24.94
N ILE A 233 -4.80 -22.03 25.79
CA ILE A 233 -4.20 -20.81 26.36
C ILE A 233 -3.62 -19.94 25.23
N LEU A 234 -2.82 -20.52 24.35
CA LEU A 234 -2.19 -19.82 23.24
C LEU A 234 -3.23 -19.20 22.29
N LEU A 235 -4.16 -20.02 21.76
CA LEU A 235 -5.07 -19.60 20.68
C LEU A 235 -6.25 -18.77 21.19
N ARG A 236 -6.74 -18.98 22.42
CA ARG A 236 -7.95 -18.33 22.91
C ARG A 236 -7.68 -17.19 23.91
N HIS A 237 -6.57 -17.24 24.62
CA HIS A 237 -6.23 -16.22 25.62
C HIS A 237 -5.09 -15.32 25.15
N ALA A 238 -3.90 -15.84 24.89
CA ALA A 238 -2.74 -15.05 24.49
C ALA A 238 -2.92 -14.38 23.12
N LEU A 239 -3.33 -15.14 22.09
CA LEU A 239 -3.49 -14.64 20.72
C LEU A 239 -4.49 -13.47 20.66
N ARG A 240 -5.61 -13.56 21.38
CA ARG A 240 -6.62 -12.49 21.37
C ARG A 240 -6.08 -11.15 21.86
N CYS A 241 -5.23 -11.16 22.88
CA CYS A 241 -4.60 -9.95 23.38
C CYS A 241 -3.51 -9.44 22.44
N SER A 242 -2.70 -10.35 21.88
CA SER A 242 -1.59 -10.02 20.98
C SER A 242 -2.05 -9.49 19.60
N LEU A 243 -3.26 -9.84 19.16
CA LEU A 243 -3.82 -9.35 17.89
C LEU A 243 -4.11 -7.84 17.89
N ILE A 244 -4.20 -7.19 19.06
CA ILE A 244 -4.42 -5.74 19.13
C ILE A 244 -3.27 -4.98 18.45
N SER A 245 -2.03 -5.37 18.73
CA SER A 245 -0.83 -4.79 18.10
C SER A 245 -0.82 -5.03 16.58
N ILE A 246 -1.24 -6.24 16.16
CA ILE A 246 -1.33 -6.61 14.74
C ILE A 246 -2.38 -5.77 14.00
N VAL A 247 -3.56 -5.58 14.56
CA VAL A 247 -4.61 -4.75 13.96
C VAL A 247 -4.17 -3.28 13.83
N SER A 248 -3.46 -2.76 14.84
CA SER A 248 -2.93 -1.40 14.78
C SER A 248 -1.87 -1.23 13.69
N LEU A 249 -0.94 -2.18 13.59
CA LEU A 249 0.09 -2.22 12.54
C LEU A 249 -0.56 -2.33 11.15
N PHE A 250 -1.56 -3.21 11.00
CA PHE A 250 -2.30 -3.40 9.77
C PHE A 250 -2.94 -2.12 9.25
N GLY A 251 -3.57 -1.33 10.13
CA GLY A 251 -4.15 -0.04 9.75
C GLY A 251 -3.11 0.95 9.21
N LEU A 252 -1.92 0.99 9.80
CA LEU A 252 -0.80 1.83 9.33
C LEU A 252 -0.29 1.37 7.97
N ASP A 253 -0.06 0.06 7.81
CA ASP A 253 0.50 -0.51 6.59
C ASP A 253 -0.46 -0.38 5.39
N ILE A 254 -1.76 -0.63 5.59
CA ILE A 254 -2.77 -0.40 4.55
C ILE A 254 -2.79 1.08 4.12
N GLY A 255 -2.73 2.00 5.09
CA GLY A 255 -2.65 3.43 4.77
C GLY A 255 -1.42 3.79 3.95
N ALA A 256 -0.25 3.25 4.32
CA ALA A 256 1.00 3.48 3.60
C ALA A 256 0.97 2.88 2.18
N LEU A 257 0.41 1.67 2.01
CA LEU A 257 0.32 1.00 0.71
C LEU A 257 -0.62 1.74 -0.25
N ILE A 258 -1.80 2.13 0.21
CA ILE A 258 -2.74 2.93 -0.59
C ILE A 258 -2.14 4.32 -0.87
N GLY A 259 -1.38 4.88 0.07
CA GLY A 259 -0.70 6.17 -0.07
C GLY A 259 0.48 6.19 -1.04
N GLY A 260 0.84 5.05 -1.65
CA GLY A 260 1.86 4.98 -2.71
C GLY A 260 3.01 3.99 -2.47
N ALA A 261 3.10 3.32 -1.30
CA ALA A 261 4.14 2.33 -1.08
C ALA A 261 4.04 1.11 -2.03
N ALA A 262 2.84 0.86 -2.59
CA ALA A 262 2.61 -0.17 -3.60
C ALA A 262 3.11 0.20 -5.01
N LEU A 263 3.48 1.48 -5.26
CA LEU A 263 3.88 2.02 -6.56
C LEU A 263 4.93 1.15 -7.26
N LEU A 264 6.00 0.80 -6.56
CA LEU A 264 7.08 0.02 -7.15
C LEU A 264 6.62 -1.37 -7.62
N THR A 265 5.72 -2.00 -6.88
CA THR A 265 5.12 -3.29 -7.28
C THR A 265 4.20 -3.11 -8.49
N GLU A 266 3.42 -2.03 -8.53
CA GLU A 266 2.58 -1.72 -9.69
C GLU A 266 3.40 -1.52 -10.96
N VAL A 267 4.52 -0.80 -10.88
CA VAL A 267 5.41 -0.56 -12.02
C VAL A 267 6.06 -1.86 -12.50
N VAL A 268 6.61 -2.67 -11.59
CA VAL A 268 7.28 -3.94 -11.93
C VAL A 268 6.34 -4.91 -12.65
N PHE A 269 5.11 -5.03 -12.19
CA PHE A 269 4.12 -5.95 -12.76
C PHE A 269 3.18 -5.30 -13.79
N ASN A 270 3.50 -4.06 -14.26
CA ASN A 270 2.71 -3.30 -15.23
C ASN A 270 1.22 -3.20 -14.86
N LEU A 271 0.95 -3.04 -13.57
CA LEU A 271 -0.38 -2.81 -13.03
C LEU A 271 -0.64 -1.31 -13.11
N LYS A 272 -1.58 -0.88 -13.93
CA LYS A 272 -1.92 0.54 -14.10
C LYS A 272 -2.75 1.05 -12.92
N GLY A 273 -2.18 0.99 -11.72
CA GLY A 273 -2.77 1.50 -10.49
C GLY A 273 -2.54 3.00 -10.27
N VAL A 274 -2.94 3.50 -9.11
CA VAL A 274 -2.83 4.93 -8.76
C VAL A 274 -1.37 5.38 -8.64
N GLY A 275 -0.47 4.48 -8.29
CA GLY A 275 0.97 4.76 -8.19
C GLY A 275 1.71 4.70 -9.52
N TYR A 276 1.16 4.02 -10.53
CA TYR A 276 1.77 3.86 -11.85
C TYR A 276 1.74 5.17 -12.63
#